data_861a31fc629128ca41de5b68edc3bbac
#
_entry.id   861a31fc629128ca41de5b68edc3bbac
#
_cell.length_a   1.000
_cell.length_b   1.000
_cell.length_c   1.000
_cell.angle_alpha   90.00
_cell.angle_beta   90.00
_cell.angle_gamma   90.00
#
_symmetry.space_group_name_H-M   'P 1'
#
loop_
_entity.id
_entity.type
_entity.pdbx_description
1 polymer ?
#
loop_
_entity_poly.entity_id
_entity_poly.type
_entity_poly.pdbx_seq_one_letter_code
_entity_poly.pdbx_strand_id
1 'polypeptide(L)'
;MKIRVFLLLLLLSTQCFAENLKDALKSIESEWATVYYGLPKAKQAIAYSELLTKIQPLIEHYPNDASVIYWQALLKASYAKHQNPLTALQTINEVRNLLTKAIAINPQVMNGAAYIVLGTLYDKVPSWPIAFGNDDTAKTMLETALKINPNGMVSNYFYGEFLLTHDEEQAAKSYFNKALAAPIRPDQPYADQQMKHKIQLALKKLN
;
A
#
# COMPACT_ATOMS: atom_id res chain seq x y z
N MET A 1 -14.24 -28.82 -35.66
CA MET A 1 -13.12 -29.23 -34.76
C MET A 1 -12.03 -28.16 -34.64
N LYS A 2 -11.66 -27.46 -35.70
CA LYS A 2 -10.57 -26.43 -35.67
C LYS A 2 -10.88 -25.19 -34.81
N ILE A 3 -12.14 -24.72 -34.71
CA ILE A 3 -12.54 -23.54 -33.93
C ILE A 3 -12.46 -23.79 -32.41
N ARG A 4 -12.79 -25.00 -31.95
CA ARG A 4 -12.73 -25.35 -30.51
C ARG A 4 -11.31 -25.43 -29.99
N VAL A 5 -10.35 -25.86 -30.81
CA VAL A 5 -8.91 -25.90 -30.43
C VAL A 5 -8.32 -24.50 -30.31
N PHE A 6 -8.76 -23.58 -31.20
CA PHE A 6 -8.28 -22.18 -31.16
C PHE A 6 -8.78 -21.42 -29.91
N LEU A 7 -10.03 -21.67 -29.49
CA LEU A 7 -10.59 -21.10 -28.24
C LEU A 7 -9.90 -21.66 -26.99
N LEU A 8 -9.52 -22.93 -26.98
CA LEU A 8 -8.78 -23.54 -25.86
C LEU A 8 -7.35 -22.99 -25.74
N LEU A 9 -6.67 -22.72 -26.83
CA LEU A 9 -5.34 -22.12 -26.86
C LEU A 9 -5.36 -20.66 -26.39
N LEU A 10 -6.41 -19.89 -26.69
CA LEU A 10 -6.59 -18.52 -26.19
C LEU A 10 -6.82 -18.50 -24.68
N LEU A 11 -7.57 -19.45 -24.12
CA LEU A 11 -7.79 -19.56 -22.67
C LEU A 11 -6.51 -19.94 -21.90
N LEU A 12 -5.66 -20.79 -22.47
CA LEU A 12 -4.39 -21.19 -21.86
C LEU A 12 -3.37 -20.04 -21.86
N SER A 13 -3.35 -19.20 -22.89
CA SER A 13 -2.45 -18.05 -22.96
C SER A 13 -2.80 -16.99 -21.93
N THR A 14 -4.06 -16.72 -21.65
CA THR A 14 -4.48 -15.73 -20.65
C THR A 14 -4.18 -16.17 -19.22
N GLN A 15 -4.23 -17.45 -18.91
CA GLN A 15 -3.87 -17.97 -17.59
C GLN A 15 -2.37 -17.84 -17.32
N CYS A 16 -1.52 -18.12 -18.30
CA CYS A 16 -0.06 -18.02 -18.17
C CYS A 16 0.40 -16.56 -17.92
N PHE A 17 -0.23 -15.58 -18.56
CA PHE A 17 0.09 -14.16 -18.34
C PHE A 17 -0.38 -13.65 -16.98
N ALA A 18 -1.55 -14.08 -16.50
CA ALA A 18 -2.07 -13.67 -15.20
C ALA A 18 -1.25 -14.25 -14.02
N GLU A 19 -0.77 -15.47 -14.13
CA GLU A 19 0.09 -16.12 -13.16
C GLU A 19 1.46 -15.41 -13.09
N ASN A 20 2.02 -15.04 -14.23
CA ASN A 20 3.27 -14.28 -14.31
C ASN A 20 3.14 -12.87 -13.68
N LEU A 21 2.02 -12.14 -13.86
CA LEU A 21 1.78 -10.86 -13.23
C LEU A 21 1.70 -10.98 -11.70
N LYS A 22 0.96 -11.96 -11.20
CA LYS A 22 0.80 -12.20 -9.77
C LYS A 22 2.15 -12.46 -9.09
N ASP A 23 3.00 -13.29 -9.68
CA ASP A 23 4.32 -13.62 -9.15
C ASP A 23 5.27 -12.42 -9.22
N ALA A 24 5.21 -11.64 -10.29
CA ALA A 24 5.99 -10.41 -10.42
C ALA A 24 5.61 -9.38 -9.34
N LEU A 25 4.31 -9.18 -9.09
CA LEU A 25 3.84 -8.28 -8.04
C LEU A 25 4.19 -8.78 -6.64
N LYS A 26 4.15 -10.11 -6.41
CA LYS A 26 4.59 -10.73 -5.16
C LYS A 26 6.09 -10.51 -4.91
N SER A 27 6.92 -10.58 -5.96
CA SER A 27 8.35 -10.24 -5.87
C SER A 27 8.55 -8.76 -5.49
N ILE A 28 7.82 -7.83 -6.12
CA ILE A 28 7.83 -6.40 -5.79
C ILE A 28 7.44 -6.18 -4.33
N GLU A 29 6.36 -6.83 -3.85
CA GLU A 29 5.90 -6.74 -2.46
C GLU A 29 6.98 -7.21 -1.48
N SER A 30 7.60 -8.35 -1.73
CA SER A 30 8.63 -8.94 -0.88
C SER A 30 9.89 -8.05 -0.80
N GLU A 31 10.30 -7.51 -1.94
CA GLU A 31 11.45 -6.61 -2.01
C GLU A 31 11.15 -5.26 -1.36
N TRP A 32 9.97 -4.70 -1.60
CA TRP A 32 9.53 -3.49 -0.92
C TRP A 32 9.53 -3.67 0.61
N ALA A 33 9.02 -4.79 1.11
CA ALA A 33 9.03 -5.08 2.54
C ALA A 33 10.45 -5.17 3.10
N THR A 34 11.38 -5.78 2.36
CA THR A 34 12.79 -5.85 2.72
C THR A 34 13.42 -4.45 2.80
N VAL A 35 13.14 -3.58 1.82
CA VAL A 35 13.62 -2.20 1.82
C VAL A 35 13.00 -1.41 2.99
N TYR A 36 11.67 -1.47 3.12
CA TYR A 36 10.92 -0.66 4.07
C TYR A 36 11.27 -0.99 5.53
N TYR A 37 11.39 -2.28 5.86
CA TYR A 37 11.61 -2.73 7.23
C TYR A 37 13.07 -3.04 7.55
N GLY A 38 13.86 -3.49 6.57
CA GLY A 38 15.19 -4.06 6.81
C GLY A 38 16.35 -3.14 6.45
N LEU A 39 16.20 -2.24 5.48
CA LEU A 39 17.31 -1.39 5.07
C LEU A 39 17.45 -0.13 5.93
N PRO A 40 18.69 0.27 6.28
CA PRO A 40 18.96 1.58 6.85
C PRO A 40 18.45 2.71 5.94
N LYS A 41 17.90 3.80 6.53
CA LYS A 41 17.32 4.93 5.78
C LYS A 41 18.24 5.48 4.68
N ALA A 42 19.55 5.54 4.92
CA ALA A 42 20.53 6.04 3.96
C ALA A 42 20.61 5.19 2.67
N LYS A 43 20.21 3.92 2.70
CA LYS A 43 20.21 3.00 1.54
C LYS A 43 18.86 2.89 0.85
N GLN A 44 17.79 3.32 1.51
CA GLN A 44 16.42 3.13 1.00
C GLN A 44 16.15 3.91 -0.29
N ALA A 45 16.71 5.11 -0.46
CA ALA A 45 16.50 5.92 -1.65
C ALA A 45 16.93 5.20 -2.94
N ILE A 46 18.11 4.61 -2.94
CA ILE A 46 18.62 3.85 -4.10
C ILE A 46 17.75 2.62 -4.35
N ALA A 47 17.46 1.84 -3.30
CA ALA A 47 16.66 0.63 -3.42
C ALA A 47 15.23 0.90 -3.93
N TYR A 48 14.58 1.99 -3.51
CA TYR A 48 13.27 2.37 -4.06
C TYR A 48 13.36 2.83 -5.52
N SER A 49 14.44 3.50 -5.93
CA SER A 49 14.67 3.84 -7.34
C SER A 49 14.83 2.60 -8.21
N GLU A 50 15.54 1.58 -7.72
CA GLU A 50 15.67 0.28 -8.39
C GLU A 50 14.33 -0.44 -8.52
N LEU A 51 13.51 -0.44 -7.46
CA LEU A 51 12.15 -1.02 -7.50
C LEU A 51 11.23 -0.26 -8.48
N LEU A 52 11.34 1.06 -8.57
CA LEU A 52 10.60 1.86 -9.57
C LEU A 52 11.02 1.52 -11.00
N THR A 53 12.30 1.23 -11.23
CA THR A 53 12.78 0.74 -12.53
C THR A 53 12.28 -0.68 -12.80
N LYS A 54 12.28 -1.55 -11.79
CA LYS A 54 11.83 -2.94 -11.91
C LYS A 54 10.34 -3.06 -12.24
N ILE A 55 9.48 -2.17 -11.71
CA ILE A 55 8.03 -2.23 -12.00
C ILE A 55 7.67 -1.61 -13.36
N GLN A 56 8.55 -0.87 -14.00
CA GLN A 56 8.27 -0.15 -15.24
C GLN A 56 7.72 -1.05 -16.38
N PRO A 57 8.27 -2.23 -16.65
CA PRO A 57 7.70 -3.13 -17.67
C PRO A 57 6.27 -3.58 -17.35
N LEU A 58 5.92 -3.73 -16.07
CA LEU A 58 4.55 -4.08 -15.67
C LEU A 58 3.59 -2.91 -15.92
N ILE A 59 4.02 -1.66 -15.67
CA ILE A 59 3.22 -0.47 -15.94
C ILE A 59 2.93 -0.34 -17.44
N GLU A 60 3.89 -0.63 -18.30
CA GLU A 60 3.75 -0.58 -19.75
C GLU A 60 2.85 -1.69 -20.30
N HIS A 61 2.98 -2.91 -19.78
CA HIS A 61 2.18 -4.06 -20.21
C HIS A 61 0.76 -4.07 -19.62
N TYR A 62 0.59 -3.55 -18.39
CA TYR A 62 -0.67 -3.59 -17.65
C TYR A 62 -1.12 -2.19 -17.16
N PRO A 63 -1.26 -1.18 -18.05
CA PRO A 63 -1.49 0.22 -17.68
C PRO A 63 -2.82 0.49 -16.97
N ASN A 64 -3.75 -0.47 -17.03
CA ASN A 64 -5.07 -0.40 -16.41
C ASN A 64 -5.31 -1.53 -15.38
N ASP A 65 -4.26 -2.23 -14.92
CA ASP A 65 -4.39 -3.14 -13.79
C ASP A 65 -4.29 -2.36 -12.47
N ALA A 66 -5.31 -2.51 -11.62
CA ALA A 66 -5.40 -1.77 -10.37
C ALA A 66 -4.25 -2.09 -9.39
N SER A 67 -3.77 -3.35 -9.40
CA SER A 67 -2.68 -3.77 -8.51
C SER A 67 -1.34 -3.22 -8.97
N VAL A 68 -1.09 -3.16 -10.27
CA VAL A 68 0.11 -2.54 -10.84
C VAL A 68 0.15 -1.04 -10.52
N ILE A 69 -0.98 -0.35 -10.72
CA ILE A 69 -1.11 1.09 -10.42
C ILE A 69 -0.93 1.34 -8.92
N TYR A 70 -1.49 0.48 -8.06
CA TYR A 70 -1.29 0.56 -6.61
C TYR A 70 0.19 0.41 -6.23
N TRP A 71 0.90 -0.58 -6.77
CA TRP A 71 2.31 -0.79 -6.48
C TRP A 71 3.19 0.35 -6.99
N GLN A 72 2.90 0.88 -8.18
CA GLN A 72 3.55 2.10 -8.68
C GLN A 72 3.38 3.25 -7.68
N ALA A 73 2.16 3.47 -7.19
CA ALA A 73 1.86 4.53 -6.24
C ALA A 73 2.59 4.32 -4.90
N LEU A 74 2.58 3.10 -4.34
CA LEU A 74 3.23 2.79 -3.06
C LEU A 74 4.75 2.95 -3.14
N LEU A 75 5.38 2.51 -4.23
CA LEU A 75 6.81 2.70 -4.46
C LEU A 75 7.18 4.18 -4.57
N LYS A 76 6.39 4.98 -5.33
CA LYS A 76 6.57 6.43 -5.42
C LYS A 76 6.40 7.11 -4.05
N ALA A 77 5.38 6.74 -3.27
CA ALA A 77 5.16 7.28 -1.92
C ALA A 77 6.32 6.94 -0.97
N SER A 78 6.86 5.73 -1.08
CA SER A 78 8.02 5.31 -0.29
C SER A 78 9.28 6.09 -0.67
N TYR A 79 9.51 6.31 -1.97
CA TYR A 79 10.64 7.06 -2.49
C TYR A 79 10.55 8.56 -2.16
N ALA A 80 9.34 9.14 -2.15
CA ALA A 80 9.11 10.57 -1.88
C ALA A 80 9.70 11.04 -0.54
N LYS A 81 9.77 10.14 0.46
CA LYS A 81 10.37 10.41 1.77
C LYS A 81 11.87 10.71 1.73
N HIS A 82 12.52 10.43 0.60
CA HIS A 82 13.95 10.63 0.38
C HIS A 82 14.25 11.76 -0.63
N GLN A 83 13.22 12.45 -1.11
CA GLN A 83 13.33 13.59 -2.03
C GLN A 83 13.39 14.90 -1.25
N ASN A 84 13.82 15.97 -1.92
CA ASN A 84 13.65 17.32 -1.38
C ASN A 84 12.14 17.68 -1.27
N PRO A 85 11.76 18.63 -0.39
CA PRO A 85 10.34 18.90 -0.10
C PRO A 85 9.49 19.24 -1.32
N LEU A 86 10.02 20.02 -2.28
CA LEU A 86 9.27 20.42 -3.46
C LEU A 86 8.97 19.22 -4.38
N THR A 87 9.99 18.43 -4.68
CA THR A 87 9.85 17.21 -5.49
C THR A 87 8.96 16.19 -4.78
N ALA A 88 9.10 16.05 -3.45
CA ALA A 88 8.24 15.17 -2.67
C ALA A 88 6.76 15.53 -2.79
N LEU A 89 6.39 16.83 -2.71
CA LEU A 89 5.01 17.27 -2.90
C LEU A 89 4.47 16.96 -4.29
N GLN A 90 5.28 17.16 -5.35
CA GLN A 90 4.91 16.78 -6.72
C GLN A 90 4.65 15.27 -6.82
N THR A 91 5.59 14.46 -6.32
CA THR A 91 5.46 12.99 -6.31
C THR A 91 4.22 12.54 -5.54
N ILE A 92 3.93 13.14 -4.38
CA ILE A 92 2.75 12.79 -3.56
C ILE A 92 1.43 13.17 -4.27
N ASN A 93 1.38 14.25 -5.05
CA ASN A 93 0.21 14.55 -5.89
C ASN A 93 0.01 13.49 -6.99
N GLU A 94 1.09 13.02 -7.63
CA GLU A 94 1.02 11.90 -8.58
C GLU A 94 0.52 10.62 -7.90
N VAL A 95 1.04 10.31 -6.70
CA VAL A 95 0.60 9.15 -5.89
C VAL A 95 -0.90 9.22 -5.61
N ARG A 96 -1.42 10.37 -5.19
CA ARG A 96 -2.86 10.56 -4.97
C ARG A 96 -3.67 10.23 -6.22
N ASN A 97 -3.25 10.72 -7.38
CA ASN A 97 -3.94 10.48 -8.66
C ASN A 97 -3.90 8.99 -9.04
N LEU A 98 -2.76 8.32 -8.87
CA LEU A 98 -2.60 6.88 -9.13
C LEU A 98 -3.49 6.04 -8.20
N LEU A 99 -3.51 6.33 -6.90
CA LEU A 99 -4.37 5.62 -5.95
C LEU A 99 -5.86 5.83 -6.25
N THR A 100 -6.25 7.06 -6.60
CA THR A 100 -7.62 7.35 -7.03
C THR A 100 -7.99 6.56 -8.28
N LYS A 101 -7.09 6.46 -9.27
CA LYS A 101 -7.28 5.63 -10.47
C LYS A 101 -7.40 4.15 -10.12
N ALA A 102 -6.51 3.62 -9.25
CA ALA A 102 -6.57 2.21 -8.84
C ALA A 102 -7.89 1.86 -8.14
N ILE A 103 -8.36 2.73 -7.24
CA ILE A 103 -9.64 2.59 -6.53
C ILE A 103 -10.83 2.65 -7.51
N ALA A 104 -10.80 3.54 -8.51
CA ALA A 104 -11.86 3.63 -9.51
C ALA A 104 -11.96 2.37 -10.39
N ILE A 105 -10.84 1.71 -10.67
CA ILE A 105 -10.80 0.45 -11.42
C ILE A 105 -11.26 -0.72 -10.54
N ASN A 106 -10.73 -0.81 -9.32
CA ASN A 106 -11.08 -1.85 -8.35
C ASN A 106 -11.12 -1.28 -6.93
N PRO A 107 -12.30 -0.98 -6.37
CA PRO A 107 -12.42 -0.47 -4.99
C PRO A 107 -11.86 -1.40 -3.91
N GLN A 108 -11.71 -2.68 -4.20
CA GLN A 108 -11.14 -3.66 -3.26
C GLN A 108 -9.66 -3.98 -3.53
N VAL A 109 -8.99 -3.19 -4.40
CA VAL A 109 -7.59 -3.44 -4.76
C VAL A 109 -6.72 -3.62 -3.51
N MET A 110 -5.90 -4.68 -3.53
CA MET A 110 -5.01 -5.06 -2.42
C MET A 110 -5.74 -5.10 -1.06
N ASN A 111 -6.97 -5.62 -1.03
CA ASN A 111 -7.82 -5.70 0.17
C ASN A 111 -8.00 -4.35 0.88
N GLY A 112 -8.20 -3.28 0.10
CA GLY A 112 -8.40 -1.93 0.60
C GLY A 112 -7.12 -1.16 0.93
N ALA A 113 -5.94 -1.69 0.64
CA ALA A 113 -4.68 -1.02 0.95
C ALA A 113 -4.50 0.32 0.21
N ALA A 114 -5.11 0.49 -0.96
CA ALA A 114 -5.11 1.78 -1.65
C ALA A 114 -5.78 2.89 -0.83
N TYR A 115 -6.86 2.58 -0.13
CA TYR A 115 -7.50 3.53 0.80
C TYR A 115 -6.62 3.83 2.01
N ILE A 116 -5.87 2.82 2.52
CA ILE A 116 -4.95 3.04 3.65
C ILE A 116 -3.85 4.03 3.26
N VAL A 117 -3.22 3.82 2.10
CA VAL A 117 -2.15 4.73 1.63
C VAL A 117 -2.72 6.12 1.38
N LEU A 118 -3.86 6.22 0.69
CA LEU A 118 -4.49 7.50 0.39
C LEU A 118 -4.93 8.25 1.65
N GLY A 119 -5.55 7.56 2.61
CA GLY A 119 -5.93 8.12 3.90
C GLY A 119 -4.72 8.61 4.71
N THR A 120 -3.65 7.81 4.74
CA THR A 120 -2.39 8.22 5.37
C THR A 120 -1.79 9.46 4.72
N LEU A 121 -1.91 9.62 3.41
CA LEU A 121 -1.44 10.83 2.73
C LEU A 121 -2.28 12.04 3.13
N TYR A 122 -3.60 11.93 3.16
CA TYR A 122 -4.48 13.02 3.60
C TYR A 122 -4.21 13.44 5.06
N ASP A 123 -3.82 12.50 5.92
CA ASP A 123 -3.46 12.78 7.33
C ASP A 123 -2.07 13.42 7.48
N LYS A 124 -1.09 13.05 6.63
CA LYS A 124 0.32 13.43 6.86
C LYS A 124 0.82 14.60 6.03
N VAL A 125 0.17 14.94 4.91
CA VAL A 125 0.60 16.09 4.10
C VAL A 125 -0.03 17.38 4.63
N PRO A 126 0.63 18.54 4.42
CA PRO A 126 0.06 19.83 4.82
C PRO A 126 -1.32 20.07 4.16
N SER A 127 -2.18 20.78 4.87
CA SER A 127 -3.45 21.24 4.33
C SER A 127 -3.28 22.33 3.28
N TRP A 128 -4.39 22.63 2.58
CA TRP A 128 -4.43 23.77 1.67
C TRP A 128 -4.00 25.09 2.41
N PRO A 129 -3.25 26.01 1.79
CA PRO A 129 -2.89 26.10 0.37
C PRO A 129 -1.60 25.34 -0.04
N ILE A 130 -0.89 24.69 0.87
CA ILE A 130 0.39 24.05 0.59
C ILE A 130 0.21 22.74 -0.15
N ALA A 131 -0.69 21.89 0.33
CA ALA A 131 -1.01 20.59 -0.25
C ALA A 131 -2.50 20.26 -0.05
N PHE A 132 -2.84 18.97 -0.07
CA PHE A 132 -4.22 18.48 -0.04
C PHE A 132 -4.61 17.81 1.28
N GLY A 133 -3.83 17.95 2.35
CA GLY A 133 -4.11 17.35 3.65
C GLY A 133 -5.52 17.71 4.15
N ASN A 134 -6.24 16.72 4.69
CA ASN A 134 -7.60 16.89 5.18
C ASN A 134 -7.99 15.70 6.07
N ASP A 135 -8.22 15.96 7.35
CA ASP A 135 -8.44 14.92 8.37
C ASP A 135 -9.76 14.17 8.17
N ASP A 136 -10.84 14.87 7.73
CA ASP A 136 -12.12 14.21 7.46
C ASP A 136 -12.01 13.24 6.28
N THR A 137 -11.27 13.63 5.24
CA THR A 137 -10.99 12.76 4.10
C THR A 137 -10.10 11.60 4.51
N ALA A 138 -9.07 11.84 5.32
CA ALA A 138 -8.21 10.80 5.86
C ALA A 138 -9.01 9.76 6.64
N LYS A 139 -9.87 10.20 7.56
CA LYS A 139 -10.77 9.36 8.34
C LYS A 139 -11.66 8.51 7.43
N THR A 140 -12.34 9.14 6.48
CA THR A 140 -13.25 8.46 5.54
C THR A 140 -12.51 7.35 4.75
N MET A 141 -11.31 7.63 4.25
CA MET A 141 -10.51 6.64 3.51
C MET A 141 -10.10 5.46 4.41
N LEU A 142 -9.60 5.73 5.60
CA LEU A 142 -9.17 4.69 6.55
C LEU A 142 -10.35 3.85 7.05
N GLU A 143 -11.50 4.45 7.33
CA GLU A 143 -12.73 3.73 7.67
C GLU A 143 -13.23 2.86 6.52
N THR A 144 -13.08 3.32 5.28
CA THR A 144 -13.40 2.51 4.09
C THR A 144 -12.50 1.29 4.00
N ALA A 145 -11.20 1.44 4.27
CA ALA A 145 -10.28 0.32 4.34
C ALA A 145 -10.67 -0.70 5.44
N LEU A 146 -11.11 -0.22 6.60
CA LEU A 146 -11.63 -1.09 7.68
C LEU A 146 -12.91 -1.82 7.28
N LYS A 147 -13.82 -1.19 6.53
CA LYS A 147 -15.03 -1.85 6.00
C LYS A 147 -14.68 -2.97 5.02
N ILE A 148 -13.67 -2.77 4.19
CA ILE A 148 -13.18 -3.79 3.23
C ILE A 148 -12.47 -4.93 3.97
N ASN A 149 -11.61 -4.60 4.94
CA ASN A 149 -10.80 -5.58 5.67
C ASN A 149 -10.83 -5.30 7.19
N PRO A 150 -11.93 -5.63 7.88
CA PRO A 150 -12.14 -5.28 9.29
C PRO A 150 -11.18 -5.97 10.27
N ASN A 151 -10.66 -7.13 9.90
CA ASN A 151 -9.72 -7.91 10.70
C ASN A 151 -8.28 -7.84 10.17
N GLY A 152 -8.02 -6.97 9.19
CA GLY A 152 -6.70 -6.83 8.61
C GLY A 152 -5.71 -6.17 9.57
N MET A 153 -4.49 -6.72 9.64
CA MET A 153 -3.41 -6.15 10.45
C MET A 153 -3.11 -4.71 10.05
N VAL A 154 -2.96 -4.47 8.75
CA VAL A 154 -2.56 -3.17 8.20
C VAL A 154 -3.67 -2.13 8.34
N SER A 155 -4.94 -2.49 8.04
CA SER A 155 -6.09 -1.58 8.17
C SER A 155 -6.29 -1.11 9.61
N ASN A 156 -6.26 -2.04 10.58
CA ASN A 156 -6.41 -1.70 11.99
C ASN A 156 -5.19 -0.89 12.51
N TYR A 157 -3.98 -1.22 12.10
CA TYR A 157 -2.79 -0.47 12.50
C TYR A 157 -2.85 0.98 12.04
N PHE A 158 -3.09 1.24 10.76
CA PHE A 158 -3.08 2.62 10.25
C PHE A 158 -4.26 3.45 10.73
N TYR A 159 -5.41 2.84 11.00
CA TYR A 159 -6.50 3.55 11.66
C TYR A 159 -6.16 3.87 13.13
N GLY A 160 -5.50 2.96 13.83
CA GLY A 160 -4.95 3.23 15.17
C GLY A 160 -3.93 4.36 15.18
N GLU A 161 -3.02 4.42 14.20
CA GLU A 161 -2.06 5.54 14.06
C GLU A 161 -2.77 6.88 13.80
N PHE A 162 -3.84 6.88 12.98
CA PHE A 162 -4.65 8.06 12.75
C PHE A 162 -5.30 8.55 14.05
N LEU A 163 -5.97 7.67 14.79
CA LEU A 163 -6.61 8.00 16.07
C LEU A 163 -5.59 8.54 17.08
N LEU A 164 -4.41 7.94 17.13
CA LEU A 164 -3.34 8.39 18.04
C LEU A 164 -2.86 9.81 17.70
N THR A 165 -2.76 10.16 16.43
CA THR A 165 -2.37 11.52 16.02
C THR A 165 -3.47 12.56 16.24
N HIS A 166 -4.69 12.12 16.57
CA HIS A 166 -5.85 12.97 16.90
C HIS A 166 -6.26 12.85 18.38
N ASP A 167 -5.32 12.48 19.26
CA ASP A 167 -5.48 12.41 20.72
C ASP A 167 -6.53 11.37 21.20
N GLU A 168 -6.90 10.41 20.35
CA GLU A 168 -7.84 9.34 20.66
C GLU A 168 -7.13 8.05 21.14
N GLU A 169 -6.28 8.17 22.18
CA GLU A 169 -5.39 7.08 22.65
C GLU A 169 -6.10 5.76 22.97
N GLN A 170 -7.24 5.80 23.68
CA GLN A 170 -7.96 4.59 24.08
C GLN A 170 -8.52 3.83 22.87
N ALA A 171 -9.05 4.57 21.90
CA ALA A 171 -9.50 4.00 20.64
C ALA A 171 -8.32 3.45 19.83
N ALA A 172 -7.21 4.18 19.72
CA ALA A 172 -5.99 3.76 19.07
C ALA A 172 -5.47 2.43 19.66
N LYS A 173 -5.41 2.32 20.99
CA LYS A 173 -5.00 1.10 21.70
C LYS A 173 -5.88 -0.11 21.34
N SER A 174 -7.20 0.10 21.23
CA SER A 174 -8.15 -0.96 20.81
C SER A 174 -7.82 -1.45 19.39
N TYR A 175 -7.58 -0.54 18.44
CA TYR A 175 -7.25 -0.91 17.06
C TYR A 175 -5.86 -1.54 16.93
N PHE A 176 -4.86 -1.09 17.68
CA PHE A 176 -3.55 -1.76 17.72
C PHE A 176 -3.66 -3.19 18.27
N ASN A 177 -4.49 -3.45 19.28
CA ASN A 177 -4.71 -4.80 19.78
C ASN A 177 -5.41 -5.69 18.73
N LYS A 178 -6.39 -5.16 17.99
CA LYS A 178 -7.00 -5.88 16.85
C LYS A 178 -5.97 -6.19 15.76
N ALA A 179 -5.12 -5.22 15.42
CA ALA A 179 -4.04 -5.41 14.46
C ALA A 179 -3.05 -6.51 14.91
N LEU A 180 -2.68 -6.52 16.21
CA LEU A 180 -1.75 -7.51 16.76
C LEU A 180 -2.34 -8.93 16.77
N ALA A 181 -3.66 -9.05 16.95
CA ALA A 181 -4.38 -10.34 16.93
C ALA A 181 -4.53 -10.93 15.52
N ALA A 182 -4.34 -10.14 14.47
CA ALA A 182 -4.46 -10.63 13.10
C ALA A 182 -3.43 -11.74 12.80
N PRO A 183 -3.83 -12.79 12.04
CA PRO A 183 -2.91 -13.86 11.68
C PRO A 183 -1.80 -13.36 10.74
N ILE A 184 -0.63 -14.00 10.81
CA ILE A 184 0.45 -13.78 9.86
C ILE A 184 0.05 -14.43 8.53
N ARG A 185 0.19 -13.68 7.43
CA ARG A 185 -0.06 -14.20 6.08
C ARG A 185 1.06 -15.15 5.67
N PRO A 186 0.72 -16.36 5.18
CA PRO A 186 1.74 -17.36 4.83
C PRO A 186 2.67 -16.90 3.70
N ASP A 187 2.20 -16.04 2.82
CA ASP A 187 2.94 -15.51 1.68
C ASP A 187 3.74 -14.23 1.99
N GLN A 188 3.52 -13.60 3.17
CA GLN A 188 4.19 -12.37 3.59
C GLN A 188 4.66 -12.41 5.08
N PRO A 189 5.29 -13.50 5.53
CA PRO A 189 5.60 -13.68 6.95
C PRO A 189 6.57 -12.63 7.49
N TYR A 190 7.55 -12.20 6.69
CA TYR A 190 8.52 -11.18 7.07
C TYR A 190 7.84 -9.83 7.31
N ALA A 191 7.06 -9.34 6.34
CA ALA A 191 6.37 -8.05 6.45
C ALA A 191 5.44 -8.02 7.66
N ASP A 192 4.67 -9.10 7.88
CA ASP A 192 3.71 -9.18 8.98
C ASP A 192 4.40 -9.29 10.34
N GLN A 193 5.53 -10.00 10.47
CA GLN A 193 6.32 -10.02 11.69
C GLN A 193 6.88 -8.64 12.04
N GLN A 194 7.41 -7.92 11.03
CA GLN A 194 7.89 -6.55 11.23
C GLN A 194 6.75 -5.59 11.61
N MET A 195 5.59 -5.75 11.01
CA MET A 195 4.40 -4.97 11.37
C MET A 195 3.97 -5.27 12.81
N LYS A 196 3.92 -6.55 13.24
CA LYS A 196 3.61 -6.91 14.63
C LYS A 196 4.60 -6.27 15.62
N HIS A 197 5.88 -6.30 15.30
CA HIS A 197 6.88 -5.61 16.13
C HIS A 197 6.60 -4.11 16.23
N LYS A 198 6.27 -3.45 15.13
CA LYS A 198 5.92 -2.03 15.09
C LYS A 198 4.67 -1.73 15.93
N ILE A 199 3.64 -2.59 15.87
CA ILE A 199 2.44 -2.48 16.69
C ILE A 199 2.77 -2.61 18.19
N GLN A 200 3.61 -3.58 18.57
CA GLN A 200 4.05 -3.77 19.95
C GLN A 200 4.79 -2.55 20.50
N LEU A 201 5.63 -1.91 19.67
CA LEU A 201 6.31 -0.68 20.04
C LEU A 201 5.33 0.49 20.22
N ALA A 202 4.29 0.59 19.39
CA ALA A 202 3.24 1.59 19.54
C ALA A 202 2.45 1.38 20.84
N LEU A 203 2.01 0.16 21.13
CA LEU A 203 1.32 -0.19 22.37
C LEU A 203 2.17 0.08 23.62
N LYS A 204 3.48 -0.18 23.56
CA LYS A 204 4.40 0.07 24.70
C LYS A 204 4.50 1.57 25.04
N LYS A 205 4.31 2.46 24.09
CA LYS A 205 4.34 3.91 24.31
C LYS A 205 3.05 4.45 24.96
N LEU A 206 1.96 3.67 24.89
CA LEU A 206 0.64 4.02 25.42
C LEU A 206 0.36 3.38 26.81
N ASN A 207 1.31 2.67 27.38
CA ASN A 207 1.28 2.11 28.72
C ASN A 207 2.29 2.81 29.61
#